data_81c2002f676eeb3869da122b730b7e1d
#
_entry.id   81c2002f676eeb3869da122b730b7e1d
#
_cell.length_a   1.000
_cell.length_b   1.000
_cell.length_c   1.000
_cell.angle_alpha   90.00
_cell.angle_beta   90.00
_cell.angle_gamma   90.00
#
_symmetry.space_group_name_H-M   'P 1'
#
loop_
_entity.id
_entity.type
_entity.pdbx_description
1 polymer ?
#
loop_
_entity_poly.entity_id
_entity_poly.type
_entity_poly.pdbx_seq_one_letter_code
_entity_poly.pdbx_strand_id
1 'polypeptide(L)'
;FPTRRSSDLNDAKITVVPSDSIPADQEGMDIGPNTVKLFADELEGAHTVVWNGPMGVFEFSNFAQGTIGVCKAIANLKDAITIIGGGDSAAAAISLGFENDFTHISTGGGASLEYLEGKELPGIKAINNK
;
A
#
# COMPACT_ATOMS: atom_id res chain seq x y z
N PHE A 1 -12.37 2.08 -8.93
CA PHE A 1 -12.41 2.29 -7.48
C PHE A 1 -13.69 1.71 -6.89
N PRO A 2 -13.63 0.75 -5.97
CA PRO A 2 -14.78 0.41 -5.13
C PRO A 2 -15.20 1.62 -4.28
N THR A 3 -16.48 1.93 -4.31
CA THR A 3 -17.05 3.10 -3.63
C THR A 3 -18.14 2.70 -2.65
N ARG A 4 -18.40 3.54 -1.67
CA ARG A 4 -19.54 3.42 -0.74
C ARG A 4 -20.07 4.79 -0.35
N ARG A 5 -21.22 4.85 0.28
CA ARG A 5 -21.69 6.05 0.97
C ARG A 5 -20.92 6.24 2.26
N SER A 6 -20.70 7.47 2.68
CA SER A 6 -19.90 7.80 3.86
C SER A 6 -20.43 7.21 5.18
N SER A 7 -21.73 6.95 5.25
CA SER A 7 -22.39 6.35 6.43
C SER A 7 -22.42 4.82 6.43
N ASP A 8 -21.92 4.19 5.37
CA ASP A 8 -22.08 2.75 5.17
C ASP A 8 -20.95 1.96 5.84
N LEU A 9 -21.27 0.73 6.22
CA LEU A 9 -20.33 -0.24 6.79
C LEU A 9 -19.74 -1.16 5.72
N ASN A 10 -18.90 -2.10 6.13
CA ASN A 10 -18.24 -3.08 5.24
C ASN A 10 -19.22 -3.90 4.36
N ASP A 11 -20.43 -4.12 4.83
CA ASP A 11 -21.48 -4.88 4.13
C ASP A 11 -22.35 -4.04 3.20
N ALA A 12 -22.07 -2.76 3.06
CA ALA A 12 -22.78 -1.87 2.16
C ALA A 12 -22.57 -2.25 0.69
N LYS A 13 -23.50 -1.81 -0.16
CA LYS A 13 -23.40 -2.03 -1.61
C LYS A 13 -22.16 -1.32 -2.17
N ILE A 14 -21.30 -2.09 -2.78
CA ILE A 14 -20.08 -1.62 -3.42
C ILE A 14 -20.34 -1.47 -4.92
N THR A 15 -19.83 -0.37 -5.49
CA THR A 15 -19.84 -0.14 -6.93
C THR A 15 -18.41 0.13 -7.40
N VAL A 16 -17.99 -0.52 -8.47
CA VAL A 16 -16.71 -0.27 -9.13
C VAL A 16 -16.93 0.73 -10.25
N VAL A 17 -16.23 1.85 -10.19
CA VAL A 17 -16.35 2.96 -11.15
C VAL A 17 -14.97 3.44 -11.60
N PRO A 18 -14.86 4.09 -12.79
CA PRO A 18 -13.65 4.81 -13.16
C PRO A 18 -13.30 5.90 -12.14
N SER A 19 -12.02 6.19 -11.96
CA SER A 19 -11.54 7.15 -10.96
C SER A 19 -12.06 8.57 -11.15
N ASP A 20 -12.41 8.94 -12.37
CA ASP A 20 -12.98 10.24 -12.74
C ASP A 20 -14.52 10.29 -12.69
N SER A 21 -15.17 9.20 -12.31
CA SER A 21 -16.62 9.02 -12.34
C SER A 21 -17.22 8.59 -11.00
N ILE A 22 -16.57 8.95 -9.89
CA ILE A 22 -17.10 8.63 -8.56
C ILE A 22 -18.34 9.50 -8.29
N PRO A 23 -19.51 8.88 -7.98
CA PRO A 23 -20.72 9.64 -7.65
C PRO A 23 -20.51 10.59 -6.46
N ALA A 24 -21.17 11.76 -6.49
CA ALA A 24 -21.02 12.79 -5.47
C ALA A 24 -21.45 12.35 -4.05
N ASP A 25 -22.31 11.34 -3.94
CA ASP A 25 -22.81 10.77 -2.69
C ASP A 25 -22.00 9.55 -2.22
N GLN A 26 -20.90 9.23 -2.91
CA GLN A 26 -20.03 8.09 -2.61
C GLN A 26 -18.57 8.53 -2.51
N GLU A 27 -17.78 7.72 -1.86
CA GLU A 27 -16.34 7.93 -1.74
C GLU A 27 -15.54 6.71 -2.21
N GLY A 28 -14.34 6.95 -2.73
CA GLY A 28 -13.42 5.88 -3.11
C GLY A 28 -12.83 5.22 -1.88
N MET A 29 -12.96 3.90 -1.78
CA MET A 29 -12.53 3.13 -0.60
C MET A 29 -11.36 2.21 -0.89
N ASP A 30 -11.13 1.88 -2.15
CA ASP A 30 -10.05 0.99 -2.58
C ASP A 30 -9.78 1.21 -4.08
N ILE A 31 -8.70 0.63 -4.58
CA ILE A 31 -8.48 0.49 -6.03
C ILE A 31 -9.22 -0.74 -6.55
N GLY A 32 -9.66 -0.66 -7.81
CA GLY A 32 -10.37 -1.76 -8.46
C GLY A 32 -9.43 -2.77 -9.14
N PRO A 33 -10.02 -3.85 -9.71
CA PRO A 33 -9.23 -4.92 -10.34
C PRO A 33 -8.37 -4.44 -11.52
N ASN A 34 -8.85 -3.50 -12.32
CA ASN A 34 -8.09 -2.95 -13.45
C ASN A 34 -6.87 -2.16 -12.99
N THR A 35 -7.00 -1.39 -11.90
CA THR A 35 -5.89 -0.63 -11.31
C THR A 35 -4.87 -1.58 -10.69
N VAL A 36 -5.31 -2.63 -9.99
CA VAL A 36 -4.41 -3.67 -9.47
C VAL A 36 -3.59 -4.29 -10.58
N LYS A 37 -4.23 -4.64 -11.70
CA LYS A 37 -3.53 -5.20 -12.87
C LYS A 37 -2.53 -4.21 -13.45
N LEU A 38 -2.91 -2.94 -13.61
CA LEU A 38 -2.02 -1.89 -14.10
C LEU A 38 -0.78 -1.75 -13.21
N PHE A 39 -0.95 -1.73 -11.90
CA PHE A 39 0.17 -1.65 -10.96
C PHE A 39 1.05 -2.90 -11.01
N ALA A 40 0.45 -4.07 -11.10
CA ALA A 40 1.20 -5.33 -11.25
C ALA A 40 2.05 -5.33 -12.52
N ASP A 41 1.48 -4.89 -13.64
CA ASP A 41 2.20 -4.81 -14.92
C ASP A 41 3.38 -3.80 -14.84
N GLU A 42 3.18 -2.65 -14.18
CA GLU A 42 4.24 -1.64 -13.99
C GLU A 42 5.35 -2.12 -13.04
N LEU A 43 5.02 -2.97 -12.07
CA LEU A 43 6.00 -3.55 -11.15
C LEU A 43 6.82 -4.67 -11.78
N GLU A 44 6.35 -5.26 -12.87
CA GLU A 44 7.04 -6.35 -13.54
C GLU A 44 8.44 -5.93 -13.97
N GLY A 45 9.44 -6.73 -13.59
CA GLY A 45 10.84 -6.42 -13.87
C GLY A 45 11.51 -5.46 -12.89
N ALA A 46 10.81 -4.96 -11.88
CA ALA A 46 11.41 -4.13 -10.85
C ALA A 46 12.39 -4.94 -9.99
N HIS A 47 13.53 -4.36 -9.67
CA HIS A 47 14.55 -4.95 -8.80
C HIS A 47 14.54 -4.38 -7.38
N THR A 48 13.95 -3.22 -7.18
CA THR A 48 13.78 -2.60 -5.88
C THR A 48 12.41 -1.95 -5.81
N VAL A 49 11.64 -2.30 -4.80
CA VAL A 49 10.30 -1.74 -4.57
C VAL A 49 10.23 -1.22 -3.15
N VAL A 50 9.78 0.01 -3.01
CA VAL A 50 9.42 0.60 -1.72
C VAL A 50 7.92 0.87 -1.74
N TRP A 51 7.19 0.22 -0.85
CA TRP A 51 5.76 0.41 -0.70
C TRP A 51 5.44 1.13 0.60
N ASN A 52 4.78 2.27 0.48
CA ASN A 52 4.42 3.09 1.64
C ASN A 52 2.98 3.58 1.53
N GLY A 53 2.09 2.96 2.27
CA GLY A 53 0.67 3.22 2.30
C GLY A 53 -0.16 2.11 1.66
N PRO A 54 -1.18 1.58 2.36
CA PRO A 54 -2.11 0.62 1.79
C PRO A 54 -2.93 1.28 0.66
N MET A 55 -3.46 0.46 -0.24
CA MET A 55 -4.22 0.94 -1.41
C MET A 55 -5.63 1.38 -1.06
N GLY A 56 -6.22 0.81 -0.02
CA GLY A 56 -7.58 1.08 0.40
C GLY A 56 -7.77 0.92 1.90
N VAL A 57 -9.02 0.92 2.32
CA VAL A 57 -9.40 0.72 3.74
C VAL A 57 -9.34 -0.77 4.05
N PHE A 58 -8.12 -1.28 4.19
CA PHE A 58 -7.86 -2.73 4.31
C PHE A 58 -8.43 -3.38 5.57
N GLU A 59 -8.81 -2.60 6.57
CA GLU A 59 -9.49 -3.07 7.77
C GLU A 59 -10.87 -3.67 7.46
N PHE A 60 -11.47 -3.26 6.35
CA PHE A 60 -12.70 -3.85 5.84
C PHE A 60 -12.37 -4.83 4.72
N SER A 61 -12.78 -6.09 4.87
CA SER A 61 -12.47 -7.17 3.90
C SER A 61 -12.88 -6.83 2.47
N ASN A 62 -14.00 -6.12 2.29
CA ASN A 62 -14.49 -5.70 0.99
C ASN A 62 -13.63 -4.61 0.32
N PHE A 63 -12.82 -3.89 1.09
CA PHE A 63 -11.94 -2.82 0.61
C PHE A 63 -10.45 -3.17 0.78
N ALA A 64 -10.14 -4.42 1.06
CA ALA A 64 -8.79 -4.93 1.20
C ALA A 64 -8.25 -5.53 -0.10
N GLN A 65 -9.07 -5.76 -1.11
CA GLN A 65 -8.68 -6.48 -2.32
C GLN A 65 -7.59 -5.78 -3.13
N GLY A 66 -7.62 -4.46 -3.17
CA GLY A 66 -6.57 -3.67 -3.81
C GLY A 66 -5.22 -3.84 -3.12
N THR A 67 -5.19 -3.75 -1.80
CA THR A 67 -3.98 -3.97 -1.00
C THR A 67 -3.47 -5.41 -1.15
N ILE A 68 -4.35 -6.41 -1.09
CA ILE A 68 -3.99 -7.82 -1.31
C ILE A 68 -3.39 -8.01 -2.70
N GLY A 69 -4.01 -7.44 -3.73
CA GLY A 69 -3.54 -7.56 -5.11
C GLY A 69 -2.15 -6.98 -5.31
N VAL A 70 -1.89 -5.80 -4.76
CA VAL A 70 -0.57 -5.16 -4.81
C VAL A 70 0.46 -5.94 -3.99
N CYS A 71 0.12 -6.42 -2.80
CA CYS A 71 0.99 -7.28 -2.00
C CYS A 71 1.41 -8.53 -2.78
N LYS A 72 0.45 -9.20 -3.43
CA LYS A 72 0.74 -10.39 -4.26
C LYS A 72 1.65 -10.06 -5.44
N ALA A 73 1.41 -8.93 -6.11
CA ALA A 73 2.25 -8.50 -7.22
C ALA A 73 3.70 -8.26 -6.79
N ILE A 74 3.91 -7.61 -5.64
CA ILE A 74 5.24 -7.37 -5.08
C ILE A 74 5.87 -8.69 -4.61
N ALA A 75 5.13 -9.54 -3.91
CA ALA A 75 5.61 -10.82 -3.40
C ALA A 75 6.05 -11.79 -4.51
N ASN A 76 5.44 -11.69 -5.69
CA ASN A 76 5.77 -12.51 -6.85
C ASN A 76 6.97 -12.01 -7.66
N LEU A 77 7.52 -10.86 -7.35
CA LEU A 77 8.74 -10.37 -8.01
C LEU A 77 9.93 -11.29 -7.67
N LYS A 78 10.71 -11.61 -8.70
CA LYS A 78 11.93 -12.42 -8.57
C LYS A 78 13.15 -11.51 -8.50
N ASP A 79 14.11 -11.89 -7.66
CA ASP A 79 15.38 -11.17 -7.51
C ASP A 79 15.20 -9.68 -7.20
N ALA A 80 14.15 -9.34 -6.47
CA ALA A 80 13.84 -7.97 -6.08
C ALA A 80 14.01 -7.75 -4.57
N ILE A 81 14.50 -6.58 -4.22
CA ILE A 81 14.49 -6.09 -2.85
C ILE A 81 13.16 -5.36 -2.63
N THR A 82 12.37 -5.86 -1.70
CA THR A 82 11.04 -5.34 -1.42
C THR A 82 10.96 -4.81 0.00
N ILE A 83 10.64 -3.55 0.13
CA ILE A 83 10.64 -2.83 1.41
C ILE A 83 9.24 -2.27 1.66
N ILE A 84 8.71 -2.54 2.83
CA ILE A 84 7.52 -1.85 3.33
C ILE A 84 7.96 -0.70 4.23
N GLY A 85 7.44 0.50 3.97
CA GLY A 85 7.61 1.66 4.82
C GLY A 85 6.28 2.14 5.38
N GLY A 86 6.25 2.40 6.69
CA GLY A 86 5.07 2.94 7.37
C GLY A 86 4.30 1.91 8.20
N GLY A 87 3.75 2.40 9.32
CA GLY A 87 3.01 1.57 10.27
C GLY A 87 1.76 0.93 9.67
N ASP A 88 1.00 1.68 8.88
CA ASP A 88 -0.23 1.18 8.25
C ASP A 88 0.07 0.13 7.18
N SER A 89 1.09 0.34 6.37
CA SER A 89 1.53 -0.64 5.37
C SER A 89 2.04 -1.93 6.02
N ALA A 90 2.83 -1.78 7.09
CA ALA A 90 3.31 -2.92 7.88
C ALA A 90 2.15 -3.69 8.50
N ALA A 91 1.20 -2.99 9.12
CA ALA A 91 0.00 -3.60 9.70
C ALA A 91 -0.85 -4.31 8.64
N ALA A 92 -1.02 -3.71 7.47
CA ALA A 92 -1.73 -4.32 6.35
C ALA A 92 -1.04 -5.62 5.89
N ALA A 93 0.27 -5.59 5.66
CA ALA A 93 1.01 -6.76 5.23
C ALA A 93 0.94 -7.91 6.25
N ILE A 94 1.09 -7.61 7.52
CA ILE A 94 1.02 -8.60 8.61
C ILE A 94 -0.38 -9.18 8.72
N SER A 95 -1.42 -8.35 8.77
CA SER A 95 -2.81 -8.79 8.92
C SER A 95 -3.32 -9.61 7.74
N LEU A 96 -2.80 -9.35 6.55
CA LEU A 96 -3.15 -10.05 5.32
C LEU A 96 -2.26 -11.27 5.03
N GLY A 97 -1.30 -11.59 5.90
CA GLY A 97 -0.47 -12.79 5.81
C GLY A 97 0.75 -12.67 4.89
N PHE A 98 1.19 -11.47 4.55
CA PHE A 98 2.34 -11.21 3.67
C PHE A 98 3.65 -10.88 4.40
N GLU A 99 3.69 -10.99 5.72
CA GLU A 99 4.85 -10.60 6.53
C GLU A 99 6.18 -11.18 6.05
N ASN A 100 6.18 -12.45 5.62
CA ASN A 100 7.38 -13.15 5.20
C ASN A 100 7.70 -12.98 3.70
N ASP A 101 6.85 -12.30 2.95
CA ASP A 101 7.01 -12.14 1.49
C ASP A 101 7.81 -10.90 1.11
N PHE A 102 8.16 -10.07 2.09
CA PHE A 102 8.94 -8.85 1.90
C PHE A 102 10.34 -8.98 2.46
N THR A 103 11.31 -8.35 1.80
CA THR A 103 12.71 -8.35 2.24
C THR A 103 12.87 -7.62 3.58
N HIS A 104 12.17 -6.50 3.75
CA HIS A 104 12.23 -5.70 4.97
C HIS A 104 10.92 -4.97 5.22
N ILE A 105 10.51 -4.91 6.50
CA ILE A 105 9.34 -4.15 6.95
C ILE A 105 9.81 -3.09 7.95
N SER A 106 9.57 -1.83 7.63
CA SER A 106 9.87 -0.67 8.48
C SER A 106 8.59 0.03 8.90
N THR A 107 8.43 0.27 10.19
CA THR A 107 7.32 1.07 10.72
C THR A 107 7.56 2.57 10.63
N GLY A 108 8.80 3.00 10.33
CA GLY A 108 9.20 4.40 10.22
C GLY A 108 9.00 4.98 8.82
N GLY A 109 7.76 4.98 8.30
CA GLY A 109 7.48 5.38 6.92
C GLY A 109 7.89 6.81 6.58
N GLY A 110 7.56 7.79 7.41
CA GLY A 110 7.93 9.18 7.21
C GLY A 110 9.45 9.40 7.21
N ALA A 111 10.14 8.79 8.16
CA ALA A 111 11.60 8.85 8.22
C ALA A 111 12.26 8.17 7.01
N SER A 112 11.70 7.03 6.57
CA SER A 112 12.20 6.34 5.38
C SER A 112 12.07 7.19 4.12
N LEU A 113 10.94 7.87 3.93
CA LEU A 113 10.72 8.78 2.82
C LEU A 113 11.68 9.97 2.86
N GLU A 114 11.86 10.60 4.01
CA GLU A 114 12.81 11.70 4.20
C GLU A 114 14.25 11.27 3.89
N TYR A 115 14.63 10.07 4.30
CA TYR A 115 15.95 9.52 3.97
C TYR A 115 16.13 9.32 2.46
N LEU A 116 15.10 8.78 1.79
CA LEU A 116 15.12 8.60 0.32
C LEU A 116 15.16 9.93 -0.44
N GLU A 117 14.59 10.99 0.14
CA GLU A 117 14.70 12.36 -0.40
C GLU A 117 16.08 12.99 -0.20
N GLY A 118 16.97 12.33 0.52
CA GLY A 118 18.32 12.85 0.83
C GLY A 118 18.37 13.79 2.02
N LYS A 119 17.30 13.86 2.83
CA LYS A 119 17.27 14.67 4.04
C LYS A 119 18.07 14.02 5.15
N GLU A 120 18.72 14.84 5.97
CA GLU A 120 19.42 14.39 7.16
C GLU A 120 18.40 14.08 8.28
N LEU A 121 18.47 12.87 8.82
CA LEU A 121 17.60 12.47 9.94
C LEU A 121 18.28 12.80 11.27
N PRO A 122 17.59 13.50 12.20
CA PRO A 122 18.17 13.90 13.50
C PRO A 122 18.71 12.74 14.33
N GLY A 123 18.01 11.59 14.33
CA GLY A 123 18.46 10.40 15.06
C GLY A 123 19.74 9.80 14.49
N ILE A 124 19.88 9.73 13.17
CA ILE A 124 21.09 9.24 12.49
C ILE A 124 22.24 10.20 12.69
N LYS A 125 22.01 11.51 12.57
CA LYS A 125 23.00 12.54 12.83
C LYS A 125 23.61 12.42 14.23
N ALA A 126 22.78 12.19 15.24
CA ALA A 126 23.20 12.02 16.62
C ALA A 126 24.13 10.81 16.81
N ILE A 127 23.92 9.74 16.05
CA ILE A 127 24.75 8.51 16.07
C ILE A 127 26.11 8.74 15.41
N ASN A 128 26.14 9.46 14.29
CA ASN A 128 27.35 9.66 13.48
C ASN A 128 28.36 10.62 14.09
N ASN A 129 28.01 11.33 15.15
CA ASN A 129 28.89 12.27 15.83
C ASN A 129 29.72 11.65 16.97
N LYS A 130 29.86 10.35 16.98
CA LYS A 130 30.70 9.63 17.95
C LYS A 130 32.05 9.22 17.34
#